data_a34e52acec8a000a659422425eba7189
#
_entry.id   a34e52acec8a000a659422425eba7189
#
_cell.length_a   1.000
_cell.length_b   1.000
_cell.length_c   1.000
_cell.angle_alpha   90.00
_cell.angle_beta   90.00
_cell.angle_gamma   90.00
#
_symmetry.space_group_name_H-M   'P 1'
#
loop_
_entity.id
_entity.type
_entity.pdbx_description
1 polymer ?
#
loop_
_entity_poly.entity_id
_entity_poly.type
_entity_poly.pdbx_seq_one_letter_code
_entity_poly.pdbx_strand_id
1 'polypeptide(L)'
;MGKTYDFDKAVDRRKTSCLKYDFGMKRKGRDDLLPLWVADMDFQLPEEILADFRARIDHGIFGYTDPDQEYYDALDHWFFARHGYHVDPETVIVGCGVVYGLATGVKAFTKEGDAILIQQPVYYPFREVILPASGLWT
;
A
#
# COMPACT_ATOMS: atom_id res chain seq x y z
N MET A 1 -1.89 -15.05 28.25
CA MET A 1 -3.19 -14.78 27.60
C MET A 1 -2.91 -13.98 26.35
N GLY A 2 -3.37 -14.45 25.19
CA GLY A 2 -3.22 -13.68 23.96
C GLY A 2 -4.03 -12.38 24.04
N LYS A 3 -3.52 -11.30 23.42
CA LYS A 3 -4.25 -10.05 23.30
C LYS A 3 -5.50 -10.27 22.45
N THR A 4 -6.63 -9.74 22.88
CA THR A 4 -7.89 -9.78 22.14
C THR A 4 -8.11 -8.40 21.52
N TYR A 5 -8.31 -8.37 20.21
CA TYR A 5 -8.65 -7.15 19.47
C TYR A 5 -10.14 -7.14 19.19
N ASP A 6 -10.75 -5.97 19.30
CA ASP A 6 -12.17 -5.77 19.01
C ASP A 6 -12.35 -5.39 17.53
N PHE A 7 -12.66 -6.39 16.71
CA PHE A 7 -12.95 -6.20 15.28
C PHE A 7 -14.41 -5.82 15.00
N ASP A 8 -15.30 -5.86 16.02
CA ASP A 8 -16.69 -5.44 15.87
C ASP A 8 -16.89 -3.95 16.13
N LYS A 9 -15.86 -3.28 16.67
CA LYS A 9 -15.88 -1.84 16.90
C LYS A 9 -15.90 -1.07 15.58
N ALA A 10 -17.06 -0.49 15.25
CA ALA A 10 -17.20 0.37 14.09
C ALA A 10 -16.46 1.70 14.29
N VAL A 11 -15.63 2.07 13.33
CA VAL A 11 -14.91 3.36 13.29
C VAL A 11 -15.50 4.21 12.17
N ASP A 12 -16.06 5.39 12.50
CA ASP A 12 -16.54 6.32 11.49
C ASP A 12 -15.36 7.02 10.81
N ARG A 13 -15.18 6.74 9.53
CA ARG A 13 -14.11 7.29 8.71
C ARG A 13 -14.55 8.48 7.84
N ARG A 14 -15.80 8.92 7.95
CA ARG A 14 -16.32 10.10 7.24
C ARG A 14 -15.70 11.37 7.79
N LYS A 15 -15.50 12.38 6.94
CA LYS A 15 -14.86 13.67 7.27
C LYS A 15 -13.39 13.55 7.69
N THR A 16 -12.73 12.49 7.24
CA THR A 16 -11.28 12.28 7.44
C THR A 16 -10.49 12.38 6.13
N SER A 17 -11.12 12.83 5.06
CA SER A 17 -10.61 12.76 3.69
C SER A 17 -10.39 11.31 3.22
N CYS A 18 -11.11 10.38 3.79
CA CYS A 18 -11.04 8.98 3.42
C CYS A 18 -11.58 8.75 2.00
N LEU A 19 -10.75 8.20 1.12
CA LEU A 19 -11.10 7.96 -0.28
C LEU A 19 -12.37 7.12 -0.43
N LYS A 20 -12.55 6.10 0.43
CA LYS A 20 -13.72 5.20 0.40
C LYS A 20 -15.03 5.91 0.75
N TYR A 21 -15.01 6.75 1.79
CA TYR A 21 -16.22 7.30 2.40
C TYR A 21 -16.51 8.74 1.95
N ASP A 22 -15.47 9.57 1.74
CA ASP A 22 -15.68 10.99 1.49
C ASP A 22 -15.71 11.35 0.00
N PHE A 23 -15.26 10.43 -0.87
CA PHE A 23 -15.15 10.69 -2.31
C PHE A 23 -16.02 9.78 -3.18
N GLY A 24 -17.00 9.08 -2.59
CA GLY A 24 -17.91 8.19 -3.30
C GLY A 24 -18.65 8.89 -4.44
N MET A 25 -19.29 10.04 -4.17
CA MET A 25 -19.98 10.83 -5.19
C MET A 25 -19.07 11.24 -6.34
N LYS A 26 -17.87 11.78 -6.03
CA LYS A 26 -16.90 12.22 -7.04
C LYS A 26 -16.37 11.07 -7.91
N ARG A 27 -16.17 9.91 -7.31
CA ARG A 27 -15.51 8.77 -7.97
C ARG A 27 -16.48 7.76 -8.59
N LYS A 28 -17.69 7.63 -8.03
CA LYS A 28 -18.68 6.61 -8.39
C LYS A 28 -20.04 7.19 -8.79
N GLY A 29 -20.22 8.53 -8.66
CA GLY A 29 -21.49 9.20 -8.91
C GLY A 29 -22.59 8.92 -7.88
N ARG A 30 -22.24 8.26 -6.76
CA ARG A 30 -23.14 7.90 -5.68
C ARG A 30 -22.42 7.96 -4.34
N ASP A 31 -23.12 8.33 -3.27
CA ASP A 31 -22.62 8.43 -1.88
C ASP A 31 -23.30 7.44 -0.91
N ASP A 32 -24.30 6.70 -1.40
CA ASP A 32 -25.05 5.70 -0.65
C ASP A 32 -24.50 4.27 -0.80
N LEU A 33 -23.35 4.11 -1.43
CA LEU A 33 -22.74 2.79 -1.67
C LEU A 33 -21.96 2.30 -0.45
N LEU A 34 -22.06 0.99 -0.18
CA LEU A 34 -21.11 0.33 0.72
C LEU A 34 -19.74 0.25 0.02
N PRO A 35 -18.70 0.90 0.55
CA PRO A 35 -17.42 1.02 -0.16
C PRO A 35 -16.56 -0.23 0.00
N LEU A 36 -16.62 -1.14 -0.95
CA LEU A 36 -15.79 -2.37 -1.02
C LEU A 36 -14.72 -2.32 -2.12
N TRP A 37 -14.37 -1.13 -2.62
CA TRP A 37 -13.55 -0.96 -3.82
C TRP A 37 -12.08 -0.59 -3.57
N VAL A 38 -11.72 -0.17 -2.37
CA VAL A 38 -10.34 0.03 -1.92
C VAL A 38 -10.03 -0.97 -0.82
N ALA A 39 -8.85 -1.56 -0.86
CA ALA A 39 -8.47 -2.65 0.05
C ALA A 39 -7.95 -2.18 1.41
N ASP A 40 -8.02 -0.88 1.72
CA ASP A 40 -7.71 -0.38 3.05
C ASP A 40 -8.73 -0.87 4.08
N MET A 41 -8.25 -1.39 5.18
CA MET A 41 -9.08 -1.98 6.23
C MET A 41 -9.80 -0.90 7.04
N ASP A 42 -11.00 -1.25 7.55
CA ASP A 42 -11.80 -0.39 8.41
C ASP A 42 -11.57 -0.69 9.91
N PHE A 43 -10.62 -1.56 10.22
CA PHE A 43 -10.20 -1.87 11.58
C PHE A 43 -9.16 -0.87 12.09
N GLN A 44 -9.32 -0.48 13.35
CA GLN A 44 -8.33 0.34 14.03
C GLN A 44 -7.02 -0.45 14.22
N LEU A 45 -5.88 0.22 14.03
CA LEU A 45 -4.60 -0.41 14.30
C LEU A 45 -4.48 -0.84 15.77
N PRO A 46 -3.78 -1.95 16.08
CA PRO A 46 -3.42 -2.33 17.43
C PRO A 46 -2.67 -1.21 18.16
N GLU A 47 -2.88 -1.12 19.48
CA GLU A 47 -2.27 -0.07 20.31
C GLU A 47 -0.74 -0.12 20.29
N GLU A 48 -0.16 -1.31 20.13
CA GLU A 48 1.30 -1.49 20.01
C GLU A 48 1.86 -0.74 18.81
N ILE A 49 1.20 -0.87 17.65
CA ILE A 49 1.61 -0.16 16.43
C ILE A 49 1.39 1.35 16.57
N LEU A 50 0.27 1.75 17.20
CA LEU A 50 -0.01 3.16 17.45
C LEU A 50 1.00 3.78 18.42
N ALA A 51 1.50 3.02 19.41
CA ALA A 51 2.53 3.48 20.35
C ALA A 51 3.86 3.76 19.62
N ASP A 52 4.26 2.91 18.70
CA ASP A 52 5.48 3.12 17.90
C ASP A 52 5.38 4.38 17.02
N PHE A 53 4.22 4.61 16.40
CA PHE A 53 3.98 5.85 15.64
C PHE A 53 4.04 7.09 16.53
N ARG A 54 3.44 7.04 17.75
CA ARG A 54 3.49 8.17 18.70
C ARG A 54 4.92 8.45 19.13
N ALA A 55 5.70 7.42 19.46
CA ALA A 55 7.10 7.59 19.83
C ALA A 55 7.90 8.28 18.71
N ARG A 56 7.63 7.93 17.46
CA ARG A 56 8.27 8.60 16.32
C ARG A 56 7.82 10.05 16.14
N ILE A 57 6.56 10.34 16.39
CA ILE A 57 6.01 11.71 16.37
C ILE A 57 6.63 12.54 17.49
N ASP A 58 6.72 11.99 18.69
CA ASP A 58 7.28 12.67 19.87
C ASP A 58 8.78 12.98 19.71
N HIS A 59 9.51 12.14 18.97
CA HIS A 59 10.88 12.42 18.57
C HIS A 59 11.00 13.71 17.72
N GLY A 60 10.01 14.00 16.87
CA GLY A 60 9.82 15.29 16.21
C GLY A 60 10.79 15.62 15.06
N ILE A 61 11.73 14.73 14.73
CA ILE A 61 12.67 14.92 13.62
C ILE A 61 12.44 13.86 12.56
N PHE A 62 11.94 14.30 11.41
CA PHE A 62 11.59 13.45 10.26
C PHE A 62 12.59 13.72 9.12
N GLY A 63 13.78 13.17 9.26
CA GLY A 63 14.82 13.27 8.24
C GLY A 63 14.77 12.12 7.23
N TYR A 64 15.85 11.98 6.48
CA TYR A 64 16.03 10.80 5.64
C TYR A 64 16.28 9.59 6.52
N THR A 65 15.60 8.49 6.23
CA THR A 65 15.72 7.22 6.96
C THR A 65 16.03 6.12 5.96
N ASP A 66 16.98 5.28 6.30
CA ASP A 66 17.34 4.11 5.53
C ASP A 66 16.93 2.84 6.29
N PRO A 67 16.47 1.77 5.62
CA PRO A 67 16.20 0.51 6.27
C PRO A 67 17.44 -0.04 6.98
N ASP A 68 17.27 -0.45 8.21
CA ASP A 68 18.30 -1.11 9.01
C ASP A 68 18.17 -2.63 8.97
N GLN A 69 19.04 -3.33 9.70
CA GLN A 69 19.03 -4.79 9.75
C GLN A 69 17.70 -5.33 10.33
N GLU A 70 17.12 -4.65 11.30
CA GLU A 70 15.85 -5.07 11.92
C GLU A 70 14.70 -5.06 10.89
N TYR A 71 14.69 -4.08 9.97
CA TYR A 71 13.73 -4.05 8.87
C TYR A 71 13.87 -5.27 7.95
N TYR A 72 15.09 -5.62 7.54
CA TYR A 72 15.32 -6.77 6.67
C TYR A 72 15.03 -8.10 7.35
N ASP A 73 15.37 -8.23 8.62
CA ASP A 73 15.07 -9.43 9.42
C ASP A 73 13.55 -9.64 9.56
N ALA A 74 12.79 -8.56 9.81
CA ALA A 74 11.33 -8.63 9.89
C ALA A 74 10.71 -9.00 8.53
N LEU A 75 11.24 -8.46 7.43
CA LEU A 75 10.80 -8.76 6.08
C LEU A 75 11.06 -10.23 5.74
N ASP A 76 12.28 -10.73 5.96
CA ASP A 76 12.65 -12.13 5.71
C ASP A 76 11.80 -13.08 6.56
N HIS A 77 11.65 -12.78 7.86
CA HIS A 77 10.82 -13.58 8.77
C HIS A 77 9.37 -13.70 8.25
N TRP A 78 8.77 -12.60 7.81
CA TRP A 78 7.41 -12.62 7.27
C TRP A 78 7.31 -13.47 6.00
N PHE A 79 8.18 -13.25 5.04
CA PHE A 79 8.16 -13.98 3.77
C PHE A 79 8.44 -15.47 3.97
N PHE A 80 9.40 -15.80 4.82
CA PHE A 80 9.70 -17.20 5.11
C PHE A 80 8.53 -17.89 5.84
N ALA A 81 7.97 -17.27 6.88
CA ALA A 81 6.88 -17.86 7.66
C ALA A 81 5.58 -18.04 6.83
N ARG A 82 5.33 -17.18 5.85
CA ARG A 82 4.09 -17.20 5.07
C ARG A 82 4.22 -17.89 3.72
N HIS A 83 5.40 -17.87 3.12
CA HIS A 83 5.61 -18.29 1.73
C HIS A 83 6.77 -19.26 1.56
N GLY A 84 7.56 -19.56 2.60
CA GLY A 84 8.74 -20.42 2.52
C GLY A 84 9.87 -19.79 1.68
N TYR A 85 9.88 -18.47 1.54
CA TYR A 85 10.84 -17.73 0.72
C TYR A 85 11.72 -16.83 1.58
N HIS A 86 13.03 -16.97 1.44
CA HIS A 86 14.00 -16.08 2.08
C HIS A 86 14.27 -14.86 1.22
N VAL A 87 14.23 -13.69 1.84
CA VAL A 87 14.48 -12.41 1.18
C VAL A 87 15.97 -12.07 1.30
N ASP A 88 16.62 -11.89 0.16
CA ASP A 88 17.99 -11.37 0.11
C ASP A 88 17.93 -9.82 0.18
N PRO A 89 18.49 -9.19 1.22
CA PRO A 89 18.50 -7.73 1.36
C PRO A 89 19.06 -6.98 0.16
N GLU A 90 20.06 -7.57 -0.54
CA GLU A 90 20.65 -6.95 -1.74
C GLU A 90 19.68 -6.85 -2.93
N THR A 91 18.59 -7.61 -2.90
CA THR A 91 17.54 -7.58 -3.93
C THR A 91 16.35 -6.70 -3.57
N VAL A 92 16.35 -6.08 -2.39
CA VAL A 92 15.25 -5.26 -1.90
C VAL A 92 15.43 -3.81 -2.31
N ILE A 93 14.44 -3.26 -2.99
CA ILE A 93 14.36 -1.84 -3.30
C ILE A 93 13.14 -1.26 -2.58
N VAL A 94 13.39 -0.32 -1.67
CA VAL A 94 12.33 0.38 -0.95
C VAL A 94 11.78 1.52 -1.81
N GLY A 95 10.46 1.59 -1.96
CA GLY A 95 9.79 2.60 -2.78
C GLY A 95 8.48 3.09 -2.15
N CYS A 96 7.89 4.11 -2.77
CA CYS A 96 6.67 4.76 -2.27
C CYS A 96 5.39 3.92 -2.46
N GLY A 97 5.50 2.63 -2.72
CA GLY A 97 4.40 1.69 -2.87
C GLY A 97 4.43 0.89 -4.18
N VAL A 98 3.63 -0.18 -4.23
CA VAL A 98 3.66 -1.16 -5.33
C VAL A 98 3.32 -0.55 -6.69
N VAL A 99 2.35 0.37 -6.76
CA VAL A 99 1.97 1.02 -8.03
C VAL A 99 3.13 1.85 -8.58
N TYR A 100 3.87 2.55 -7.71
CA TYR A 100 5.09 3.25 -8.11
C TYR A 100 6.17 2.27 -8.62
N GLY A 101 6.36 1.15 -7.92
CA GLY A 101 7.27 0.10 -8.35
C GLY A 101 6.91 -0.47 -9.72
N LEU A 102 5.62 -0.76 -9.96
CA LEU A 102 5.11 -1.21 -11.26
C LEU A 102 5.38 -0.19 -12.37
N ALA A 103 5.06 1.08 -12.11
CA ALA A 103 5.29 2.16 -13.08
C ALA A 103 6.78 2.30 -13.43
N THR A 104 7.65 2.20 -12.43
CA THR A 104 9.09 2.25 -12.60
C THR A 104 9.59 1.04 -13.39
N GLY A 105 9.08 -0.16 -13.08
CA GLY A 105 9.41 -1.40 -13.80
C GLY A 105 9.00 -1.32 -15.28
N VAL A 106 7.79 -0.85 -15.58
CA VAL A 106 7.34 -0.62 -16.95
C VAL A 106 8.32 0.31 -17.68
N LYS A 107 8.65 1.46 -17.09
CA LYS A 107 9.60 2.42 -17.72
C LYS A 107 11.02 1.85 -17.91
N ALA A 108 11.47 1.01 -16.99
CA ALA A 108 12.84 0.46 -17.05
C ALA A 108 12.99 -0.64 -18.09
N PHE A 109 11.94 -1.46 -18.29
CA PHE A 109 12.04 -2.69 -19.09
C PHE A 109 11.31 -2.64 -20.42
N THR A 110 10.56 -1.56 -20.72
CA THR A 110 9.81 -1.43 -21.99
C THR A 110 10.05 -0.11 -22.67
N LYS A 111 9.74 -0.07 -23.95
CA LYS A 111 9.74 1.13 -24.82
C LYS A 111 8.32 1.40 -25.30
N GLU A 112 8.08 2.59 -25.83
CA GLU A 112 6.81 2.92 -26.47
C GLU A 112 6.50 1.92 -27.60
N GLY A 113 5.31 1.36 -27.58
CA GLY A 113 4.85 0.35 -28.53
C GLY A 113 5.06 -1.10 -28.11
N ASP A 114 5.81 -1.35 -27.03
CA ASP A 114 5.95 -2.71 -26.48
C ASP A 114 4.63 -3.22 -25.88
N ALA A 115 4.39 -4.52 -26.01
CA ALA A 115 3.23 -5.19 -25.43
C ALA A 115 3.51 -5.65 -24.01
N ILE A 116 2.59 -5.38 -23.10
CA ILE A 116 2.64 -5.82 -21.70
C ILE A 116 1.45 -6.74 -21.41
N LEU A 117 1.73 -7.96 -20.96
CA LEU A 117 0.70 -8.91 -20.58
C LEU A 117 0.23 -8.65 -19.16
N ILE A 118 -1.08 -8.52 -18.97
CA ILE A 118 -1.73 -8.48 -17.66
C ILE A 118 -2.81 -9.55 -17.57
N GLN A 119 -2.98 -10.13 -16.38
CA GLN A 119 -4.05 -11.10 -16.11
C GLN A 119 -5.30 -10.37 -15.62
N GLN A 120 -6.45 -10.62 -16.24
CA GLN A 120 -7.72 -10.04 -15.84
C GLN A 120 -8.66 -11.11 -15.25
N PRO A 121 -9.50 -10.75 -14.23
CA PRO A 121 -9.65 -9.43 -13.62
C PRO A 121 -8.47 -9.06 -12.72
N VAL A 122 -8.05 -7.79 -12.74
CA VAL A 122 -6.91 -7.27 -11.98
C VAL A 122 -7.20 -5.87 -11.45
N TYR A 123 -6.47 -5.46 -10.42
CA TYR A 123 -6.54 -4.12 -9.86
C TYR A 123 -6.28 -3.06 -10.96
N TYR A 124 -7.18 -2.11 -11.07
CA TYR A 124 -7.21 -1.17 -12.20
C TYR A 124 -5.91 -0.37 -12.44
N PRO A 125 -5.09 -0.01 -11.41
CA PRO A 125 -3.83 0.69 -11.65
C PRO A 125 -2.83 -0.10 -12.49
N PHE A 126 -2.92 -1.44 -12.56
CA PHE A 126 -2.05 -2.21 -13.45
C PHE A 126 -2.24 -1.80 -14.92
N ARG A 127 -3.47 -1.55 -15.32
CA ARG A 127 -3.76 -1.03 -16.65
C ARG A 127 -3.34 0.44 -16.79
N GLU A 128 -3.59 1.24 -15.77
CA GLU A 128 -3.32 2.68 -15.81
C GLU A 128 -1.82 3.00 -15.95
N VAL A 129 -0.94 2.22 -15.32
CA VAL A 129 0.51 2.42 -15.45
C VAL A 129 1.08 2.06 -16.82
N ILE A 130 0.31 1.31 -17.64
CA ILE A 130 0.71 0.89 -18.98
C ILE A 130 0.21 1.90 -20.04
N LEU A 131 -0.90 2.59 -19.78
CA LEU A 131 -1.51 3.46 -20.76
C LEU A 131 -0.76 4.79 -20.91
N PRO A 132 -0.57 5.31 -22.14
CA PRO A 132 0.08 6.61 -22.38
C PRO A 132 -0.59 7.77 -21.64
N ALA A 133 -1.92 7.70 -21.44
CA ALA A 133 -2.71 8.71 -20.72
C ALA A 133 -2.34 8.85 -19.23
N SER A 134 -1.55 7.95 -18.66
CA SER A 134 -1.05 8.04 -17.27
C SER A 134 0.01 9.12 -17.08
N GLY A 135 0.49 9.77 -18.14
CA GLY A 135 1.58 10.75 -18.07
C GLY A 135 2.96 10.14 -17.74
N LEU A 136 3.06 8.82 -17.73
CA LEU A 136 4.31 8.11 -17.40
C LEU A 136 5.32 8.12 -18.57
N TRP A 137 4.87 8.48 -19.77
CA TRP A 137 5.67 8.46 -21.01
C TRP A 137 5.95 9.86 -21.60
N THR A 138 5.75 10.91 -20.82
CA THR A 138 6.12 12.28 -21.22
C THR A 138 7.49 12.67 -20.67
#